data_d09621fab28e7634451c54d9701f34b1
#
_entry.id   d09621fab28e7634451c54d9701f34b1
#
_cell.length_a   1.000
_cell.length_b   1.000
_cell.length_c   1.000
_cell.angle_alpha   90.00
_cell.angle_beta   90.00
_cell.angle_gamma   90.00
#
_symmetry.space_group_name_H-M   'P 1'
#
loop_
_entity.id
_entity.type
_entity.pdbx_description
1 polymer ?
#
loop_
_entity_poly.entity_id
_entity_poly.type
_entity_poly.pdbx_seq_one_letter_code
_entity_poly.pdbx_strand_id
1 'polypeptide(L)'
;MSPKTRTSKSHKSTAGGKKLKGLTDPELEAMKDRIKEVKAGNADGESAVLAKIAEMREPDRSMAKRIHAIIQTSAPALSARTWYGMPAYAKDDKVVCFFKAGAKFKARYATLGFSDKANLDEGAMWPTDFALKELTAAAEARITALVKKAVS
;
A
#
# COMPACT_ATOMS: atom_id res chain seq x y z
N MET A 1 -35.10 26.50 -14.25
CA MET A 1 -34.79 26.08 -13.83
C MET A 1 -34.15 25.82 -13.51
N SER A 2 -33.95 26.03 -13.66
CA SER A 2 -33.19 25.56 -13.20
C SER A 2 -32.51 25.33 -12.80
N PRO A 3 -32.67 25.43 -12.84
CA PRO A 3 -31.79 25.00 -12.24
C PRO A 3 -31.04 24.83 -12.02
N LYS A 4 -31.08 25.07 -12.21
CA LYS A 4 -30.45 24.63 -11.83
C LYS A 4 -29.55 24.37 -11.68
N THR A 5 -29.57 24.79 -11.88
CA THR A 5 -28.86 24.28 -11.44
C THR A 5 -28.05 24.32 -11.16
N ARG A 6 -28.08 24.64 -11.17
CA ARG A 6 -27.37 24.40 -10.63
C ARG A 6 -26.56 24.10 -10.18
N THR A 7 -26.56 24.39 -10.26
CA THR A 7 -25.99 23.82 -9.58
C THR A 7 -25.12 23.52 -9.50
N SER A 8 -24.81 23.71 -9.94
CA SER A 8 -24.21 23.10 -9.59
C SER A 8 -23.21 23.21 -9.38
N LYS A 9 -22.96 23.81 -9.54
CA LYS A 9 -22.34 23.65 -9.08
C LYS A 9 -21.50 23.53 -8.44
N SER A 10 -21.46 23.88 -8.39
CA SER A 10 -21.02 23.49 -7.59
C SER A 10 -20.26 23.29 -7.20
N HIS A 11 -19.85 23.56 -7.39
CA HIS A 11 -19.37 22.99 -6.71
C HIS A 11 -18.39 22.77 -6.64
N LYS A 12 -17.83 23.10 -6.82
CA LYS A 12 -17.17 22.75 -6.67
C LYS A 12 -16.24 22.45 -6.19
N SER A 13 -15.91 22.67 -6.07
CA SER A 13 -15.23 22.17 -5.51
C SER A 13 -14.65 22.01 -4.70
N THR A 14 -14.66 22.34 -4.63
CA THR A 14 -14.30 22.14 -3.73
C THR A 14 -13.74 21.48 -2.98
N ALA A 15 -13.52 22.12 -2.89
CA ALA A 15 -12.94 21.24 -2.25
C ALA A 15 -13.04 19.85 -2.34
N GLY A 16 -12.49 19.49 -2.95
CA GLY A 16 -12.54 18.12 -3.29
C GLY A 16 -12.82 17.15 -2.17
N GLY A 17 -12.16 17.31 -1.04
CA GLY A 17 -12.23 16.31 0.01
C GLY A 17 -13.59 16.01 0.53
N LYS A 18 -14.38 17.04 0.76
CA LYS A 18 -15.69 16.77 1.32
C LYS A 18 -16.65 16.13 0.36
N LYS A 19 -16.34 16.13 -0.90
CA LYS A 19 -17.18 15.47 -1.86
C LYS A 19 -17.08 13.98 -1.82
N LEU A 20 -15.99 13.48 -1.25
CA LEU A 20 -15.77 12.06 -1.11
C LEU A 20 -16.05 11.68 0.32
N LYS A 21 -17.33 11.62 0.66
CA LYS A 21 -17.76 11.26 2.00
C LYS A 21 -17.25 9.89 2.39
N GLY A 22 -16.89 9.75 3.64
CA GLY A 22 -16.42 8.49 4.16
C GLY A 22 -14.92 8.28 4.04
N LEU A 23 -14.20 9.16 3.33
CA LEU A 23 -12.76 9.06 3.24
C LEU A 23 -12.08 9.99 4.23
N THR A 24 -11.08 9.48 4.93
CA THR A 24 -10.23 10.28 5.79
C THR A 24 -9.24 11.04 4.93
N ASP A 25 -8.57 12.06 5.51
CA ASP A 25 -7.53 12.79 4.79
C ASP A 25 -6.42 11.86 4.29
N PRO A 26 -5.92 10.90 5.08
CA PRO A 26 -4.92 9.96 4.56
C PRO A 26 -5.43 9.10 3.40
N GLU A 27 -6.70 8.70 3.46
CA GLU A 27 -7.29 7.93 2.37
C GLU A 27 -7.42 8.75 1.10
N LEU A 28 -7.77 10.02 1.25
CA LEU A 28 -7.87 10.93 0.12
C LEU A 28 -6.51 11.15 -0.54
N GLU A 29 -5.46 11.32 0.27
CA GLU A 29 -4.09 11.42 -0.22
C GLU A 29 -3.68 10.17 -0.99
N ALA A 30 -4.03 9.00 -0.46
CA ALA A 30 -3.73 7.73 -1.12
C ALA A 30 -4.41 7.63 -2.48
N MET A 31 -5.65 8.12 -2.59
CA MET A 31 -6.34 8.14 -3.88
C MET A 31 -5.67 9.07 -4.87
N LYS A 32 -5.21 10.22 -4.43
CA LYS A 32 -4.45 11.13 -5.28
C LYS A 32 -3.16 10.49 -5.76
N ASP A 33 -2.46 9.81 -4.85
CA ASP A 33 -1.25 9.08 -5.21
C ASP A 33 -1.55 8.02 -6.28
N ARG A 34 -2.68 7.32 -6.13
CA ARG A 34 -3.07 6.31 -7.12
C ARG A 34 -3.28 6.90 -8.50
N ILE A 35 -3.88 8.08 -8.58
CA ILE A 35 -4.06 8.76 -9.86
C ILE A 35 -2.72 9.03 -10.52
N LYS A 36 -1.74 9.52 -9.76
CA LYS A 36 -0.40 9.77 -10.28
C LYS A 36 0.27 8.48 -10.73
N GLU A 37 0.12 7.42 -9.95
CA GLU A 37 0.70 6.12 -10.25
C GLU A 37 0.16 5.54 -11.55
N VAL A 38 -1.14 5.65 -11.75
CA VAL A 38 -1.76 5.17 -12.97
C VAL A 38 -1.24 5.94 -14.18
N LYS A 39 -1.09 7.25 -14.04
CA LYS A 39 -0.56 8.08 -15.11
C LYS A 39 0.89 7.79 -15.44
N ALA A 40 1.69 7.49 -14.42
CA ALA A 40 3.11 7.20 -14.59
C ALA A 40 3.37 5.77 -15.09
N GLY A 41 2.40 4.90 -14.95
CA GLY A 41 2.60 3.48 -15.20
C GLY A 41 3.54 2.92 -14.14
N ASN A 42 4.47 2.08 -14.52
CA ASN A 42 5.44 1.50 -13.60
C ASN A 42 6.86 2.00 -13.87
N ALA A 43 6.95 3.21 -14.45
CA ALA A 43 8.22 3.71 -14.96
C ALA A 43 9.30 3.81 -13.88
N ASP A 44 8.94 4.20 -12.66
CA ASP A 44 9.90 4.42 -11.59
C ASP A 44 9.81 3.42 -10.45
N GLY A 45 9.29 2.25 -10.73
CA GLY A 45 9.02 1.18 -9.75
C GLY A 45 9.75 1.24 -8.42
N GLU A 46 10.96 0.69 -8.36
CA GLU A 46 11.70 0.63 -7.10
C GLU A 46 12.09 2.03 -6.59
N SER A 47 12.48 2.90 -7.49
CA SER A 47 12.87 4.26 -7.15
C SER A 47 11.72 4.99 -6.46
N ALA A 48 10.50 4.84 -7.00
CA ALA A 48 9.31 5.45 -6.40
C ALA A 48 8.99 4.86 -5.04
N VAL A 49 9.17 3.55 -4.87
CA VAL A 49 8.97 2.88 -3.59
C VAL A 49 9.94 3.42 -2.55
N LEU A 50 11.22 3.53 -2.90
CA LEU A 50 12.23 4.02 -1.97
C LEU A 50 11.96 5.47 -1.57
N ALA A 51 11.45 6.28 -2.50
CA ALA A 51 11.08 7.66 -2.19
C ALA A 51 9.92 7.70 -1.19
N LYS A 52 8.92 6.84 -1.36
CA LYS A 52 7.80 6.78 -0.42
C LYS A 52 8.23 6.31 0.95
N ILE A 53 9.14 5.34 1.00
CA ILE A 53 9.69 4.87 2.28
C ILE A 53 10.42 6.00 2.99
N ALA A 54 11.20 6.78 2.24
CA ALA A 54 11.97 7.89 2.82
C ALA A 54 11.07 8.96 3.46
N GLU A 55 9.82 9.09 3.01
CA GLU A 55 8.86 10.04 3.57
C GLU A 55 8.23 9.56 4.87
N MET A 56 8.36 8.29 5.18
CA MET A 56 7.69 7.72 6.36
C MET A 56 8.35 8.16 7.66
N ARG A 57 7.56 8.22 8.73
CA ARG A 57 8.07 8.42 10.07
C ARG A 57 8.57 7.10 10.63
N GLU A 58 9.45 7.19 11.64
CA GLU A 58 9.80 6.00 12.40
C GLU A 58 8.64 5.61 13.32
N PRO A 59 8.41 4.32 13.59
CA PRO A 59 9.22 3.18 13.15
C PRO A 59 8.87 2.64 11.78
N ASP A 60 7.86 3.20 11.12
CA ASP A 60 7.38 2.71 9.83
C ASP A 60 8.49 2.70 8.77
N ARG A 61 9.30 3.75 8.75
CA ARG A 61 10.35 3.86 7.75
C ARG A 61 11.36 2.72 7.84
N SER A 62 11.86 2.44 9.04
CA SER A 62 12.82 1.36 9.23
C SER A 62 12.22 0.00 8.92
N MET A 63 10.96 -0.22 9.33
CA MET A 63 10.26 -1.46 9.02
C MET A 63 10.07 -1.64 7.52
N ALA A 64 9.63 -0.57 6.84
CA ALA A 64 9.42 -0.63 5.40
C ALA A 64 10.71 -0.92 4.64
N LYS A 65 11.82 -0.30 5.05
CA LYS A 65 13.13 -0.57 4.44
C LYS A 65 13.54 -2.02 4.61
N ARG A 66 13.35 -2.56 5.79
CA ARG A 66 13.74 -3.93 6.08
C ARG A 66 12.85 -4.92 5.31
N ILE A 67 11.56 -4.67 5.28
CA ILE A 67 10.62 -5.52 4.54
C ILE A 67 10.94 -5.49 3.05
N HIS A 68 11.27 -4.32 2.53
CA HIS A 68 11.67 -4.19 1.13
C HIS A 68 12.86 -5.10 0.82
N ALA A 69 13.88 -5.07 1.68
CA ALA A 69 15.06 -5.92 1.50
C ALA A 69 14.72 -7.40 1.59
N ILE A 70 13.86 -7.77 2.54
CA ILE A 70 13.42 -9.16 2.70
C ILE A 70 12.70 -9.65 1.44
N ILE A 71 11.80 -8.85 0.92
CA ILE A 71 11.02 -9.23 -0.27
C ILE A 71 11.93 -9.36 -1.48
N GLN A 72 12.84 -8.43 -1.68
CA GLN A 72 13.77 -8.50 -2.81
C GLN A 72 14.63 -9.75 -2.77
N THR A 73 15.06 -10.16 -1.58
CA THR A 73 15.89 -11.34 -1.41
C THR A 73 15.08 -12.62 -1.52
N SER A 74 13.89 -12.65 -0.90
CA SER A 74 13.09 -13.87 -0.76
C SER A 74 12.20 -14.16 -1.94
N ALA A 75 11.79 -13.13 -2.67
CA ALA A 75 10.88 -13.27 -3.82
C ALA A 75 11.30 -12.33 -4.94
N PRO A 76 12.45 -12.62 -5.58
CA PRO A 76 12.96 -11.73 -6.64
C PRO A 76 12.05 -11.63 -7.86
N ALA A 77 11.05 -12.50 -7.97
CA ALA A 77 10.06 -12.40 -9.04
C ALA A 77 9.10 -11.25 -8.85
N LEU A 78 9.02 -10.69 -7.63
CA LEU A 78 8.15 -9.55 -7.35
C LEU A 78 8.86 -8.26 -7.74
N SER A 79 8.16 -7.39 -8.45
CA SER A 79 8.67 -6.07 -8.80
C SER A 79 8.02 -5.02 -7.91
N ALA A 80 8.84 -4.07 -7.46
CA ALA A 80 8.37 -3.01 -6.57
C ALA A 80 7.62 -1.94 -7.37
N ARG A 81 6.58 -1.41 -6.77
CA ARG A 81 5.82 -0.28 -7.32
C ARG A 81 5.11 0.44 -6.18
N THR A 82 4.71 1.67 -6.41
CA THR A 82 3.83 2.35 -5.46
C THR A 82 2.38 2.03 -5.83
N TRP A 83 1.53 1.92 -4.81
CA TRP A 83 0.13 1.57 -4.96
C TRP A 83 -0.65 2.30 -3.87
N TYR A 84 -1.46 3.28 -4.26
CA TYR A 84 -2.15 4.17 -3.31
C TYR A 84 -1.17 4.82 -2.33
N GLY A 85 0.04 5.15 -2.81
CA GLY A 85 1.08 5.74 -1.98
C GLY A 85 1.79 4.77 -1.06
N MET A 86 1.54 3.47 -1.19
CA MET A 86 2.17 2.43 -0.38
C MET A 86 3.20 1.67 -1.20
N PRO A 87 4.30 1.23 -0.58
CA PRO A 87 5.17 0.25 -1.21
C PRO A 87 4.39 -1.02 -1.50
N ALA A 88 4.44 -1.49 -2.72
CA ALA A 88 3.74 -2.70 -3.13
C ALA A 88 4.64 -3.54 -4.02
N TYR A 89 4.33 -4.82 -4.09
CA TYR A 89 5.18 -5.79 -4.79
C TYR A 89 4.29 -6.64 -5.65
N ALA A 90 4.59 -6.66 -6.95
CA ALA A 90 3.70 -7.22 -7.95
C ALA A 90 4.35 -8.34 -8.75
N LYS A 91 3.53 -9.27 -9.21
CA LYS A 91 3.93 -10.32 -10.14
C LYS A 91 2.94 -10.29 -11.30
N ASP A 92 3.46 -10.34 -12.51
CA ASP A 92 2.62 -10.29 -13.71
C ASP A 92 1.66 -9.10 -13.67
N ASP A 93 2.19 -7.97 -13.24
CA ASP A 93 1.47 -6.70 -13.18
C ASP A 93 0.32 -6.66 -12.18
N LYS A 94 0.27 -7.60 -11.25
CA LYS A 94 -0.75 -7.65 -10.20
C LYS A 94 -0.09 -7.59 -8.84
N VAL A 95 -0.59 -6.71 -7.97
CA VAL A 95 -0.06 -6.56 -6.62
C VAL A 95 -0.30 -7.82 -5.82
N VAL A 96 0.78 -8.36 -5.24
CA VAL A 96 0.74 -9.55 -4.40
C VAL A 96 0.73 -9.16 -2.93
N CYS A 97 1.57 -8.21 -2.53
CA CYS A 97 1.60 -7.74 -1.16
C CYS A 97 1.99 -6.26 -1.10
N PHE A 98 1.75 -5.64 0.06
CA PHE A 98 1.99 -4.21 0.24
C PHE A 98 2.28 -3.90 1.70
N PHE A 99 2.93 -2.77 1.92
CA PHE A 99 3.19 -2.26 3.27
C PHE A 99 2.40 -0.97 3.49
N LYS A 100 1.54 -0.97 4.50
CA LYS A 100 0.72 0.19 4.85
C LYS A 100 1.28 0.83 6.12
N ALA A 101 1.83 2.03 6.00
CA ALA A 101 2.42 2.75 7.13
C ALA A 101 1.33 3.16 8.13
N GLY A 102 1.57 2.87 9.41
CA GLY A 102 0.60 3.19 10.44
C GLY A 102 0.38 4.68 10.61
N ALA A 103 1.48 5.44 10.71
CA ALA A 103 1.38 6.88 10.93
C ALA A 103 0.69 7.62 9.78
N LYS A 104 1.00 7.24 8.55
CA LYS A 104 0.42 7.88 7.38
C LYS A 104 -1.10 7.75 7.35
N PHE A 105 -1.62 6.60 7.74
CA PHE A 105 -3.05 6.30 7.69
C PHE A 105 -3.73 6.44 9.05
N LYS A 106 -3.04 7.00 10.03
CA LYS A 106 -3.56 7.25 11.38
C LYS A 106 -4.06 5.97 12.05
N ALA A 107 -3.36 4.87 11.78
CA ALA A 107 -3.65 3.58 12.38
C ALA A 107 -2.69 3.32 13.54
N ARG A 108 -3.09 2.41 14.45
CA ARG A 108 -2.28 2.08 15.63
C ARG A 108 -1.00 1.33 15.29
N TYR A 109 -0.95 0.69 14.13
CA TYR A 109 0.17 -0.15 13.72
C TYR A 109 0.28 -0.13 12.20
N ALA A 110 1.45 -0.52 11.70
CA ALA A 110 1.64 -0.73 10.27
C ALA A 110 1.05 -2.09 9.88
N THR A 111 0.82 -2.29 8.60
CA THR A 111 0.24 -3.53 8.10
C THR A 111 1.07 -4.07 6.94
N LEU A 112 1.36 -5.37 6.99
CA LEU A 112 1.82 -6.10 5.81
C LEU A 112 0.59 -6.85 5.30
N GLY A 113 0.12 -6.48 4.11
CA GLY A 113 -1.09 -7.05 3.54
C GLY A 113 -0.78 -7.85 2.29
N PHE A 114 -1.58 -8.89 2.06
CA PHE A 114 -1.49 -9.74 0.88
C PHE A 114 -2.82 -9.71 0.14
N SER A 115 -2.75 -9.59 -1.18
CA SER A 115 -3.97 -9.59 -2.02
C SER A 115 -4.40 -11.03 -2.33
N ASP A 116 -5.49 -11.16 -3.05
CA ASP A 116 -5.95 -12.48 -3.51
C ASP A 116 -5.04 -13.09 -4.57
N LYS A 117 -4.00 -12.37 -4.99
CA LYS A 117 -2.99 -12.90 -5.91
C LYS A 117 -1.87 -13.63 -5.17
N ALA A 118 -1.86 -13.54 -3.85
CA ALA A 118 -0.88 -14.26 -3.04
C ALA A 118 -1.37 -15.67 -2.77
N ASN A 119 -0.50 -16.64 -2.98
CA ASN A 119 -0.86 -18.04 -2.75
C ASN A 119 -0.65 -18.41 -1.28
N LEU A 120 -1.54 -17.90 -0.42
CA LEU A 120 -1.49 -18.19 1.01
C LEU A 120 -2.58 -19.16 1.46
N ASP A 121 -3.30 -19.71 0.51
CA ASP A 121 -4.45 -20.55 0.76
C ASP A 121 -4.15 -21.69 1.73
N GLU A 122 -5.00 -21.83 2.72
CA GLU A 122 -4.84 -22.85 3.74
C GLU A 122 -6.22 -23.20 4.32
N GLY A 123 -6.77 -24.34 3.94
CA GLY A 123 -8.10 -24.73 4.39
C GLY A 123 -9.17 -23.82 3.81
N ALA A 124 -10.17 -23.54 4.61
CA ALA A 124 -11.32 -22.72 4.22
C ALA A 124 -11.15 -21.26 4.62
N MET A 125 -10.16 -20.95 5.44
CA MET A 125 -9.96 -19.60 5.97
C MET A 125 -8.49 -19.41 6.37
N TRP A 126 -7.90 -18.30 5.94
CA TRP A 126 -6.51 -17.97 6.30
C TRP A 126 -6.34 -16.47 6.40
N PRO A 127 -5.37 -16.01 7.21
CA PRO A 127 -5.13 -14.57 7.34
C PRO A 127 -4.39 -14.03 6.13
N THR A 128 -4.69 -12.79 5.76
CA THR A 128 -4.03 -12.10 4.66
C THR A 128 -3.38 -10.79 5.08
N ASP A 129 -3.80 -10.21 6.20
CA ASP A 129 -3.22 -8.95 6.69
C ASP A 129 -2.60 -9.19 8.06
N PHE A 130 -1.42 -8.62 8.27
CA PHE A 130 -0.66 -8.82 9.49
C PHE A 130 -0.30 -7.46 10.09
N ALA A 131 -0.64 -7.26 11.35
CA ALA A 131 -0.29 -6.06 12.08
C ALA A 131 1.18 -6.10 12.45
N LEU A 132 1.88 -4.98 12.25
CA LEU A 132 3.31 -4.88 12.54
C LEU A 132 3.56 -3.75 13.52
N LYS A 133 4.03 -4.10 14.69
CA LYS A 133 4.40 -3.14 15.71
C LYS A 133 5.90 -2.89 15.69
N GLU A 134 6.67 -3.95 15.50
CA GLU A 134 8.12 -3.89 15.36
C GLU A 134 8.59 -5.14 14.64
N LEU A 135 9.80 -5.10 14.11
CA LEU A 135 10.39 -6.25 13.44
C LEU A 135 11.41 -6.93 14.35
N THR A 136 10.96 -8.01 15.00
CA THR A 136 11.85 -8.90 15.73
C THR A 136 12.41 -9.92 14.75
N ALA A 137 13.44 -10.67 15.17
CA ALA A 137 13.98 -11.75 14.34
C ALA A 137 12.88 -12.77 13.98
N ALA A 138 12.01 -13.08 14.93
CA ALA A 138 10.89 -14.01 14.68
C ALA A 138 9.90 -13.45 13.65
N ALA A 139 9.61 -12.15 13.74
CA ALA A 139 8.72 -11.51 12.77
C ALA A 139 9.33 -11.52 11.38
N GLU A 140 10.62 -11.21 11.26
CA GLU A 140 11.29 -11.23 9.96
C GLU A 140 11.29 -12.62 9.35
N ALA A 141 11.53 -13.65 10.16
CA ALA A 141 11.51 -15.04 9.68
C ALA A 141 10.12 -15.41 9.17
N ARG A 142 9.07 -14.98 9.88
CA ARG A 142 7.69 -15.24 9.48
C ARG A 142 7.36 -14.52 8.18
N ILE A 143 7.78 -13.27 8.04
CA ILE A 143 7.56 -12.50 6.81
C ILE A 143 8.25 -13.17 5.63
N THR A 144 9.49 -13.62 5.81
CA THR A 144 10.22 -14.32 4.77
C THR A 144 9.45 -15.56 4.31
N ALA A 145 8.94 -16.35 5.25
CA ALA A 145 8.17 -17.56 4.92
C ALA A 145 6.88 -17.23 4.18
N LEU A 146 6.16 -16.18 4.64
CA LEU A 146 4.92 -15.75 4.01
C LEU A 146 5.15 -15.29 2.57
N VAL A 147 6.19 -14.49 2.36
CA VAL A 147 6.49 -13.95 1.03
C VAL A 147 6.88 -15.07 0.07
N LYS A 148 7.66 -16.02 0.52
CA LYS A 148 8.03 -17.17 -0.30
C LYS A 148 6.82 -18.01 -0.67
N LYS A 149 5.93 -18.24 0.29
CA LYS A 149 4.70 -18.99 0.05
C LYS A 149 3.80 -18.27 -0.93
N ALA A 150 3.70 -16.96 -0.79
CA ALA A 150 2.81 -16.13 -1.59
C ALA A 150 3.10 -16.21 -3.08
N VAL A 151 4.36 -16.43 -3.46
CA VAL A 151 4.77 -16.48 -4.86
C VAL A 151 4.99 -17.90 -5.37
N SER A 152 4.82 -18.89 -4.54
CA SER A 152 5.04 -20.29 -4.92
C SER A 152 3.93 -20.86 -5.81
#